data_8d3687d3e33ca66b9497881cc4afbd7a
#
_entry.id   8d3687d3e33ca66b9497881cc4afbd7a
#
_cell.length_a   1.000
_cell.length_b   1.000
_cell.length_c   1.000
_cell.angle_alpha   90.00
_cell.angle_beta   90.00
_cell.angle_gamma   90.00
#
_symmetry.space_group_name_H-M   'P 1'
#
loop_
_entity.id
_entity.type
_entity.pdbx_description
1 polymer ?
#
loop_
_entity_poly.entity_id
_entity_poly.type
_entity_poly.pdbx_seq_one_letter_code
_entity_poly.pdbx_strand_id
1 'polypeptide(L)'
;QGKAARVLGAERDPNEPFGLAIRTYAETPRHADAHIEACLTLQDENGVAVPGYGWLFPAGDGTVNIGCGALSTMKGFKSLNLNKLCDAYRDQMRDSWSLGPYLERPRAWRLPMSAQKRHGPGWVAIGDAAGLVNPMNGEGIDYGLETGMLIADLFNADPVTATEKYDQVVAERFDSFLRTGRRFSFLIGHQAILRNGLRLAV
;
A
#
# COMPACT_ATOMS: atom_id res chain seq x y z
N GLN A 1 5.19 4.73 -8.68
CA GLN A 1 6.57 5.23 -8.89
C GLN A 1 6.51 6.63 -9.52
N GLY A 2 7.30 7.57 -8.98
CA GLY A 2 7.36 8.95 -9.45
C GLY A 2 8.02 9.09 -10.83
N LYS A 3 7.91 10.28 -11.43
CA LYS A 3 8.55 10.58 -12.72
C LYS A 3 10.08 10.35 -12.66
N ALA A 4 10.74 10.75 -11.56
CA ALA A 4 12.18 10.57 -11.35
C ALA A 4 12.59 9.09 -11.38
N ALA A 5 11.90 8.22 -10.66
CA ALA A 5 12.17 6.78 -10.64
C ALA A 5 12.13 6.18 -12.06
N ARG A 6 11.17 6.61 -12.87
CA ARG A 6 11.03 6.15 -14.25
C ARG A 6 12.19 6.59 -15.15
N VAL A 7 12.60 7.85 -15.04
CA VAL A 7 13.76 8.40 -15.79
C VAL A 7 15.05 7.67 -15.42
N LEU A 8 15.19 7.26 -14.16
CA LEU A 8 16.36 6.56 -13.65
C LEU A 8 16.31 5.03 -13.89
N GLY A 9 15.23 4.52 -14.47
CA GLY A 9 15.05 3.09 -14.74
C GLY A 9 14.62 2.26 -13.53
N ALA A 10 14.21 2.89 -12.41
CA ALA A 10 13.60 2.21 -11.26
C ALA A 10 12.13 1.91 -11.56
N GLU A 11 11.85 1.12 -12.57
CA GLU A 11 10.49 0.80 -12.97
C GLU A 11 9.96 -0.42 -12.22
N ARG A 12 8.64 -0.45 -12.04
CA ARG A 12 7.95 -1.63 -11.51
C ARG A 12 8.03 -2.77 -12.52
N ASP A 13 8.24 -4.01 -12.03
CA ASP A 13 8.07 -5.17 -12.88
C ASP A 13 6.59 -5.30 -13.30
N PRO A 14 6.28 -5.30 -14.61
CA PRO A 14 4.91 -5.38 -15.10
C PRO A 14 4.23 -6.72 -14.77
N ASN A 15 5.00 -7.77 -14.52
CA ASN A 15 4.51 -9.12 -14.22
C ASN A 15 4.23 -9.31 -12.71
N GLU A 16 4.70 -8.39 -11.87
CA GLU A 16 4.51 -8.47 -10.43
C GLU A 16 3.25 -7.73 -9.98
N PRO A 17 2.60 -8.19 -8.90
CA PRO A 17 1.42 -7.55 -8.36
C PRO A 17 1.71 -6.13 -7.86
N PHE A 18 0.65 -5.33 -7.78
CA PHE A 18 0.67 -4.01 -7.17
C PHE A 18 -0.65 -3.74 -6.47
N GLY A 19 -0.64 -2.86 -5.50
CA GLY A 19 -1.84 -2.32 -4.90
C GLY A 19 -2.33 -1.08 -5.65
N LEU A 20 -3.62 -0.82 -5.56
CA LEU A 20 -4.23 0.44 -5.97
C LEU A 20 -5.07 0.96 -4.80
N ALA A 21 -4.73 2.14 -4.31
CA ALA A 21 -5.36 2.75 -3.17
C ALA A 21 -5.94 4.12 -3.54
N ILE A 22 -7.02 4.49 -2.86
CA ILE A 22 -7.62 5.82 -2.94
C ILE A 22 -7.83 6.34 -1.53
N ARG A 23 -7.57 7.63 -1.30
CA ARG A 23 -7.76 8.23 0.00
C ARG A 23 -8.21 9.70 -0.11
N THR A 24 -8.84 10.16 0.95
CA THR A 24 -9.19 11.55 1.17
C THR A 24 -9.23 11.84 2.68
N TYR A 25 -9.67 13.04 3.04
CA TYR A 25 -9.97 13.40 4.42
C TYR A 25 -11.46 13.74 4.57
N ALA A 26 -12.01 13.40 5.73
CA ALA A 26 -13.38 13.76 6.11
C ALA A 26 -13.39 14.30 7.54
N GLU A 27 -14.34 15.16 7.86
CA GLU A 27 -14.58 15.59 9.23
C GLU A 27 -15.13 14.45 10.07
N THR A 28 -14.75 14.39 11.35
CA THR A 28 -15.29 13.44 12.31
C THR A 28 -15.05 13.89 13.75
N PRO A 29 -16.00 13.69 14.68
CA PRO A 29 -15.75 13.89 16.10
C PRO A 29 -14.75 12.89 16.69
N ARG A 30 -14.48 11.77 15.98
CA ARG A 30 -13.53 10.73 16.39
C ARG A 30 -12.09 11.00 15.93
N HIS A 31 -11.77 12.23 15.53
CA HIS A 31 -10.45 12.62 15.02
C HIS A 31 -9.29 12.42 15.99
N ALA A 32 -9.57 12.31 17.29
CA ALA A 32 -8.58 12.12 18.35
C ALA A 32 -8.59 10.69 18.93
N ASP A 33 -9.28 9.75 18.32
CA ASP A 33 -9.24 8.35 18.74
C ASP A 33 -7.79 7.84 18.77
N ALA A 34 -7.46 7.08 19.83
CA ALA A 34 -6.12 6.53 20.02
C ALA A 34 -5.81 5.31 19.11
N HIS A 35 -6.77 4.90 18.30
CA HIS A 35 -6.68 3.70 17.47
C HIS A 35 -6.98 4.03 16.02
N ILE A 36 -6.25 3.40 15.12
CA ILE A 36 -6.60 3.32 13.69
C ILE A 36 -7.57 2.16 13.48
N GLU A 37 -8.42 2.28 12.48
CA GLU A 37 -9.34 1.20 12.11
C GLU A 37 -9.04 0.68 10.70
N ALA A 38 -9.03 -0.65 10.54
CA ALA A 38 -8.94 -1.33 9.26
C ALA A 38 -10.18 -2.20 9.06
N CYS A 39 -10.95 -1.94 8.01
CA CYS A 39 -12.13 -2.69 7.62
C CYS A 39 -11.78 -3.74 6.57
N LEU A 40 -11.81 -5.01 6.95
CA LEU A 40 -11.53 -6.15 6.06
C LEU A 40 -12.77 -6.65 5.30
N THR A 41 -13.94 -6.11 5.60
CA THR A 41 -15.23 -6.44 4.96
C THR A 41 -15.65 -5.35 3.98
N LEU A 42 -14.69 -4.88 3.17
CA LEU A 42 -14.92 -3.85 2.16
C LEU A 42 -15.92 -4.33 1.12
N GLN A 43 -16.90 -3.49 0.80
CA GLN A 43 -17.93 -3.77 -0.20
C GLN A 43 -17.98 -2.65 -1.26
N ASP A 44 -18.35 -3.03 -2.49
CA ASP A 44 -18.62 -2.06 -3.54
C ASP A 44 -20.04 -1.45 -3.39
N GLU A 45 -20.41 -0.58 -4.33
CA GLU A 45 -21.72 0.09 -4.34
C GLU A 45 -22.93 -0.85 -4.48
N ASN A 46 -22.70 -2.13 -4.81
CA ASN A 46 -23.74 -3.15 -4.94
C ASN A 46 -23.74 -4.12 -3.72
N GLY A 47 -22.94 -3.85 -2.69
CA GLY A 47 -22.78 -4.71 -1.54
C GLY A 47 -21.92 -5.97 -1.82
N VAL A 48 -21.21 -6.02 -2.95
CA VAL A 48 -20.34 -7.13 -3.29
C VAL A 48 -18.99 -6.97 -2.59
N ALA A 49 -18.55 -8.00 -1.90
CA ALA A 49 -17.28 -7.98 -1.18
C ALA A 49 -16.09 -7.81 -2.14
N VAL A 50 -15.22 -6.85 -1.84
CA VAL A 50 -14.00 -6.53 -2.59
C VAL A 50 -12.79 -7.06 -1.84
N PRO A 51 -11.91 -7.87 -2.46
CA PRO A 51 -10.64 -8.30 -1.88
C PRO A 51 -9.69 -7.11 -1.71
N GLY A 52 -9.66 -6.57 -0.51
CA GLY A 52 -8.92 -5.38 -0.12
C GLY A 52 -9.29 -5.00 1.29
N TYR A 53 -8.97 -3.77 1.68
CA TYR A 53 -9.40 -3.22 2.95
C TYR A 53 -9.65 -1.72 2.85
N GLY A 54 -10.50 -1.22 3.74
CA GLY A 54 -10.66 0.20 4.00
C GLY A 54 -9.96 0.58 5.29
N TRP A 55 -9.62 1.85 5.45
CA TRP A 55 -9.01 2.37 6.67
C TRP A 55 -9.58 3.71 7.08
N LEU A 56 -9.47 3.98 8.39
CA LEU A 56 -9.77 5.25 9.02
C LEU A 56 -8.66 5.56 10.01
N PHE A 57 -7.88 6.61 9.74
CA PHE A 57 -6.75 7.03 10.56
C PHE A 57 -7.03 8.42 11.11
N PRO A 58 -7.34 8.54 12.43
CA PRO A 58 -7.53 9.82 13.08
C PRO A 58 -6.34 10.75 12.89
N ALA A 59 -6.58 12.01 12.52
CA ALA A 59 -5.52 12.97 12.23
C ALA A 59 -5.24 13.95 13.37
N GLY A 60 -6.08 13.99 14.41
CA GLY A 60 -5.92 14.84 15.57
C GLY A 60 -6.45 16.27 15.43
N ASP A 61 -6.84 16.68 14.23
CA ASP A 61 -7.16 18.06 13.83
C ASP A 61 -8.65 18.29 13.46
N GLY A 62 -9.54 17.43 13.89
CA GLY A 62 -10.97 17.43 13.49
C GLY A 62 -11.25 16.50 12.32
N THR A 63 -10.23 15.86 11.76
CA THR A 63 -10.35 15.07 10.55
C THR A 63 -9.90 13.62 10.73
N VAL A 64 -10.28 12.78 9.77
CA VAL A 64 -9.80 11.41 9.60
C VAL A 64 -9.31 11.21 8.17
N ASN A 65 -8.16 10.56 8.01
CA ASN A 65 -7.75 10.05 6.72
C ASN A 65 -8.56 8.78 6.45
N ILE A 66 -9.44 8.84 5.46
CA ILE A 66 -10.28 7.72 5.02
C ILE A 66 -9.83 7.25 3.64
N GLY A 67 -9.71 5.95 3.47
CA GLY A 67 -9.35 5.38 2.19
C GLY A 67 -9.63 3.90 2.09
N CYS A 68 -9.44 3.38 0.90
CA CYS A 68 -9.54 1.95 0.64
C CYS A 68 -8.58 1.55 -0.48
N GLY A 69 -8.24 0.27 -0.52
CA GLY A 69 -7.32 -0.27 -1.52
C GLY A 69 -7.65 -1.71 -1.89
N ALA A 70 -7.21 -2.08 -3.08
CA ALA A 70 -7.36 -3.42 -3.61
C ALA A 70 -6.09 -3.87 -4.35
N LEU A 71 -5.87 -5.19 -4.39
CA LEU A 71 -4.73 -5.80 -5.09
C LEU A 71 -5.05 -6.03 -6.57
N SER A 72 -4.06 -5.80 -7.43
CA SER A 72 -4.17 -6.06 -8.88
C SER A 72 -4.44 -7.53 -9.23
N THR A 73 -4.23 -8.44 -8.29
CA THR A 73 -4.47 -9.89 -8.42
C THR A 73 -5.94 -10.28 -8.23
N MET A 74 -6.79 -9.36 -7.75
CA MET A 74 -8.21 -9.67 -7.55
C MET A 74 -8.94 -9.88 -8.88
N LYS A 75 -9.91 -10.79 -8.88
CA LYS A 75 -10.82 -10.97 -10.02
C LYS A 75 -11.63 -9.70 -10.24
N GLY A 76 -11.70 -9.22 -11.48
CA GLY A 76 -12.44 -8.00 -11.82
C GLY A 76 -11.70 -6.69 -11.53
N PHE A 77 -10.41 -6.73 -11.17
CA PHE A 77 -9.63 -5.53 -10.87
C PHE A 77 -9.71 -4.43 -11.95
N LYS A 78 -9.72 -4.82 -13.23
CA LYS A 78 -9.75 -3.86 -14.36
C LYS A 78 -11.06 -3.07 -14.46
N SER A 79 -12.15 -3.61 -13.91
CA SER A 79 -13.49 -2.95 -13.88
C SER A 79 -13.74 -2.20 -12.57
N LEU A 80 -12.83 -2.25 -11.61
CA LEU A 80 -12.98 -1.59 -10.31
C LEU A 80 -12.94 -0.06 -10.46
N ASN A 81 -14.01 0.61 -10.03
CA ASN A 81 -14.04 2.06 -9.93
C ASN A 81 -13.71 2.50 -8.51
N LEU A 82 -12.48 2.99 -8.31
CA LEU A 82 -12.01 3.36 -6.97
C LEU A 82 -12.80 4.52 -6.34
N ASN A 83 -13.30 5.49 -7.12
CA ASN A 83 -14.09 6.57 -6.55
C ASN A 83 -15.40 6.02 -5.97
N LYS A 84 -16.09 5.17 -6.72
CA LYS A 84 -17.32 4.51 -6.22
C LYS A 84 -17.04 3.61 -5.02
N LEU A 85 -15.91 2.89 -5.02
CA LEU A 85 -15.53 2.07 -3.89
C LEU A 85 -15.24 2.92 -2.63
N CYS A 86 -14.58 4.06 -2.79
CA CYS A 86 -14.31 5.00 -1.69
C CYS A 86 -15.61 5.59 -1.14
N ASP A 87 -16.55 5.95 -2.02
CA ASP A 87 -17.86 6.46 -1.62
C ASP A 87 -18.68 5.39 -0.89
N ALA A 88 -18.72 4.17 -1.40
CA ALA A 88 -19.38 3.04 -0.76
C ALA A 88 -18.79 2.74 0.63
N TYR A 89 -17.45 2.78 0.74
CA TYR A 89 -16.78 2.60 2.02
C TYR A 89 -17.07 3.74 3.01
N ARG A 90 -17.08 4.99 2.56
CA ARG A 90 -17.52 6.12 3.41
C ARG A 90 -18.94 5.91 3.90
N ASP A 91 -19.84 5.48 3.03
CA ASP A 91 -21.24 5.26 3.39
C ASP A 91 -21.38 4.09 4.37
N GLN A 92 -20.61 3.04 4.21
CA GLN A 92 -20.52 1.91 5.15
C GLN A 92 -20.08 2.36 6.55
N MET A 93 -19.16 3.32 6.64
CA MET A 93 -18.55 3.77 7.91
C MET A 93 -19.19 5.05 8.46
N ARG A 94 -20.13 5.67 7.73
CA ARG A 94 -20.69 6.98 8.03
C ARG A 94 -21.22 7.10 9.46
N ASP A 95 -22.06 6.17 9.87
CA ASP A 95 -22.74 6.27 11.16
C ASP A 95 -21.78 5.96 12.31
N SER A 96 -20.97 4.92 12.18
CA SER A 96 -20.02 4.49 13.24
C SER A 96 -18.93 5.53 13.52
N TRP A 97 -18.56 6.32 12.51
CA TRP A 97 -17.53 7.36 12.62
C TRP A 97 -18.10 8.78 12.59
N SER A 98 -19.43 8.93 12.45
CA SER A 98 -20.10 10.24 12.27
C SER A 98 -19.38 11.08 11.20
N LEU A 99 -19.12 10.45 10.04
CA LEU A 99 -18.33 11.06 8.97
C LEU A 99 -19.10 12.22 8.31
N GLY A 100 -18.47 13.37 8.28
CA GLY A 100 -18.88 14.53 7.50
C GLY A 100 -18.54 14.43 6.00
N PRO A 101 -18.63 15.54 5.29
CA PRO A 101 -18.25 15.59 3.87
C PRO A 101 -16.76 15.38 3.67
N TYR A 102 -16.38 15.01 2.46
CA TYR A 102 -14.98 15.03 2.06
C TYR A 102 -14.44 16.46 2.04
N LEU A 103 -13.27 16.66 2.59
CA LEU A 103 -12.58 17.97 2.63
C LEU A 103 -11.79 18.23 1.35
N GLU A 104 -11.40 17.19 0.65
CA GLU A 104 -10.71 17.28 -0.63
C GLU A 104 -11.18 16.16 -1.58
N ARG A 105 -10.93 16.35 -2.87
CA ARG A 105 -11.20 15.30 -3.85
C ARG A 105 -10.35 14.06 -3.57
N PRO A 106 -10.96 12.85 -3.53
CA PRO A 106 -10.21 11.61 -3.38
C PRO A 106 -9.11 11.46 -4.42
N ARG A 107 -7.94 11.00 -3.99
CA ARG A 107 -6.77 10.78 -4.84
C ARG A 107 -6.36 9.33 -4.83
N ALA A 108 -6.28 8.76 -6.02
CA ALA A 108 -5.83 7.39 -6.20
C ALA A 108 -4.32 7.31 -6.47
N TRP A 109 -3.67 6.31 -5.89
CA TRP A 109 -2.26 6.04 -6.08
C TRP A 109 -1.98 4.55 -6.24
N ARG A 110 -0.97 4.26 -7.04
CA ARG A 110 -0.49 2.88 -7.20
C ARG A 110 0.58 2.60 -6.16
N LEU A 111 0.43 1.47 -5.45
CA LEU A 111 1.38 0.97 -4.46
C LEU A 111 2.31 -0.04 -5.12
N PRO A 112 3.56 0.32 -5.43
CA PRO A 112 4.48 -0.56 -6.12
C PRO A 112 5.05 -1.61 -5.16
N MET A 113 4.86 -2.88 -5.49
CA MET A 113 5.31 -4.03 -4.67
C MET A 113 6.54 -4.71 -5.28
N SER A 114 7.15 -4.10 -6.29
CA SER A 114 8.37 -4.55 -6.95
C SER A 114 9.05 -3.39 -7.67
N ALA A 115 10.36 -3.50 -7.87
CA ALA A 115 11.14 -2.66 -8.76
C ALA A 115 12.17 -3.50 -9.50
N GLN A 116 12.41 -3.19 -10.77
CA GLN A 116 13.45 -3.85 -11.58
C GLN A 116 14.83 -3.36 -11.19
N LYS A 117 14.94 -2.13 -10.70
CA LYS A 117 16.21 -1.50 -10.34
C LYS A 117 16.01 -0.55 -9.17
N ARG A 118 16.88 -0.64 -8.17
CA ARG A 118 16.81 0.18 -6.95
C ARG A 118 17.99 1.13 -6.82
N HIS A 119 19.03 0.99 -7.63
CA HIS A 119 20.22 1.83 -7.60
C HIS A 119 20.81 2.04 -9.00
N GLY A 120 21.71 2.99 -9.09
CA GLY A 120 22.53 3.27 -10.26
C GLY A 120 23.59 4.32 -9.94
N PRO A 121 24.39 4.75 -10.92
CA PRO A 121 25.45 5.74 -10.69
C PRO A 121 24.90 7.01 -10.04
N GLY A 122 25.30 7.25 -8.79
CA GLY A 122 24.93 8.46 -8.03
C GLY A 122 23.47 8.52 -7.54
N TRP A 123 22.72 7.40 -7.53
CA TRP A 123 21.37 7.39 -7.00
C TRP A 123 20.98 6.03 -6.40
N VAL A 124 20.08 6.07 -5.43
CA VAL A 124 19.33 4.91 -4.94
C VAL A 124 17.85 5.28 -4.86
N ALA A 125 16.97 4.27 -4.94
CA ALA A 125 15.56 4.39 -4.66
C ALA A 125 15.27 3.81 -3.27
N ILE A 126 14.43 4.46 -2.47
CA ILE A 126 14.01 4.03 -1.14
C ILE A 126 12.49 3.83 -1.09
N GLY A 127 12.00 3.04 -0.14
CA GLY A 127 10.58 2.81 0.10
C GLY A 127 9.79 2.49 -1.17
N ASP A 128 8.68 3.19 -1.39
CA ASP A 128 7.80 3.01 -2.56
C ASP A 128 8.54 3.16 -3.91
N ALA A 129 9.52 4.07 -3.99
CA ALA A 129 10.31 4.24 -5.21
C ALA A 129 11.14 2.98 -5.53
N ALA A 130 11.56 2.26 -4.50
CA ALA A 130 12.27 0.98 -4.61
C ALA A 130 11.33 -0.24 -4.73
N GLY A 131 10.01 -0.02 -4.82
CA GLY A 131 9.02 -1.09 -4.86
C GLY A 131 8.90 -1.88 -3.56
N LEU A 132 9.26 -1.27 -2.44
CA LEU A 132 9.26 -1.88 -1.11
C LEU A 132 7.94 -1.60 -0.38
N VAL A 133 6.84 -1.92 -0.99
CA VAL A 133 5.52 -1.93 -0.35
C VAL A 133 5.16 -3.36 0.00
N ASN A 134 4.73 -3.59 1.23
CA ASN A 134 4.32 -4.90 1.71
C ASN A 134 3.11 -5.41 0.91
N PRO A 135 3.23 -6.55 0.21
CA PRO A 135 2.15 -7.07 -0.64
C PRO A 135 0.94 -7.59 0.12
N MET A 136 1.04 -7.77 1.44
CA MET A 136 -0.05 -8.30 2.27
C MET A 136 -1.00 -7.21 2.76
N ASN A 137 -0.46 -6.05 3.14
CA ASN A 137 -1.22 -4.96 3.77
C ASN A 137 -1.08 -3.60 3.07
N GLY A 138 -0.21 -3.49 2.04
CA GLY A 138 0.00 -2.24 1.32
C GLY A 138 0.83 -1.19 2.08
N GLU A 139 1.45 -1.57 3.20
CA GLU A 139 2.31 -0.68 3.97
C GLU A 139 3.66 -0.48 3.31
N GLY A 140 4.16 0.77 3.32
CA GLY A 140 5.44 1.15 2.74
C GLY A 140 6.19 2.21 3.54
N ILE A 141 5.57 2.76 4.59
CA ILE A 141 6.15 3.87 5.37
C ILE A 141 7.37 3.40 6.15
N ASP A 142 7.27 2.27 6.83
CA ASP A 142 8.36 1.64 7.58
C ASP A 142 9.55 1.31 6.67
N TYR A 143 9.31 0.72 5.51
CA TYR A 143 10.36 0.46 4.51
C TYR A 143 11.02 1.74 4.00
N GLY A 144 10.24 2.81 3.84
CA GLY A 144 10.76 4.12 3.45
C GLY A 144 11.71 4.70 4.50
N LEU A 145 11.34 4.64 5.76
CA LEU A 145 12.16 5.10 6.90
C LEU A 145 13.40 4.23 7.04
N GLU A 146 13.24 2.91 7.06
CA GLU A 146 14.32 1.96 7.27
C GLU A 146 15.37 2.01 6.16
N THR A 147 14.94 2.03 4.90
CA THR A 147 15.86 2.13 3.77
C THR A 147 16.49 3.51 3.63
N GLY A 148 15.81 4.58 4.09
CA GLY A 148 16.40 5.91 4.19
C GLY A 148 17.52 5.97 5.22
N MET A 149 17.34 5.36 6.40
CA MET A 149 18.38 5.24 7.41
C MET A 149 19.54 4.38 6.92
N LEU A 150 19.23 3.24 6.29
CA LEU A 150 20.24 2.32 5.76
C LEU A 150 21.19 2.99 4.77
N ILE A 151 20.67 3.73 3.79
CA ILE A 151 21.55 4.42 2.83
C ILE A 151 22.37 5.54 3.48
N ALA A 152 21.80 6.24 4.47
CA ALA A 152 22.55 7.26 5.21
C ALA A 152 23.74 6.65 5.98
N ASP A 153 23.54 5.51 6.64
CA ASP A 153 24.59 4.80 7.35
C ASP A 153 25.69 4.27 6.41
N LEU A 154 25.29 3.68 5.28
CA LEU A 154 26.23 3.22 4.27
C LEU A 154 27.04 4.37 3.67
N PHE A 155 26.41 5.51 3.43
CA PHE A 155 27.07 6.69 2.89
C PHE A 155 28.04 7.32 3.87
N ASN A 156 27.69 7.34 5.16
CA ASN A 156 28.59 7.80 6.22
C ASN A 156 29.82 6.87 6.41
N ALA A 157 29.63 5.57 6.20
CA ALA A 157 30.72 4.60 6.32
C ALA A 157 31.68 4.63 5.13
N ASP A 158 31.15 4.66 3.91
CA ASP A 158 31.95 4.68 2.67
C ASP A 158 31.11 5.21 1.50
N PRO A 159 31.21 6.51 1.19
CA PRO A 159 30.43 7.13 0.10
C PRO A 159 30.65 6.52 -1.27
N VAL A 160 31.83 5.92 -1.50
CA VAL A 160 32.24 5.39 -2.82
C VAL A 160 31.46 4.12 -3.17
N THR A 161 31.29 3.24 -2.20
CA THR A 161 30.63 1.94 -2.40
C THR A 161 29.19 1.89 -1.89
N ALA A 162 28.69 2.96 -1.28
CA ALA A 162 27.39 3.01 -0.61
C ALA A 162 26.22 2.58 -1.52
N THR A 163 26.18 3.07 -2.77
CA THR A 163 25.09 2.77 -3.70
C THR A 163 25.04 1.31 -4.14
N GLU A 164 26.19 0.68 -4.31
CA GLU A 164 26.29 -0.74 -4.68
C GLU A 164 25.94 -1.65 -3.51
N LYS A 165 26.51 -1.34 -2.32
CA LYS A 165 26.18 -2.07 -1.08
C LYS A 165 24.72 -1.96 -0.70
N TYR A 166 24.10 -0.83 -0.99
CA TYR A 166 22.69 -0.60 -0.65
C TYR A 166 21.76 -1.65 -1.25
N ASP A 167 21.86 -1.92 -2.55
CA ASP A 167 20.97 -2.90 -3.19
C ASP A 167 21.16 -4.31 -2.62
N GLN A 168 22.42 -4.70 -2.36
CA GLN A 168 22.72 -5.99 -1.72
C GLN A 168 22.05 -6.11 -0.35
N VAL A 169 22.24 -5.12 0.53
CA VAL A 169 21.70 -5.16 1.89
C VAL A 169 20.17 -5.12 1.88
N VAL A 170 19.56 -4.32 0.99
CA VAL A 170 18.10 -4.29 0.81
C VAL A 170 17.59 -5.65 0.32
N ALA A 171 18.28 -6.29 -0.62
CA ALA A 171 17.89 -7.60 -1.12
C ALA A 171 17.98 -8.68 -0.04
N GLU A 172 19.07 -8.72 0.71
CA GLU A 172 19.26 -9.65 1.83
C GLU A 172 18.19 -9.50 2.91
N ARG A 173 17.81 -8.24 3.23
CA ARG A 173 16.90 -7.93 4.32
C ARG A 173 15.44 -8.12 3.97
N PHE A 174 15.00 -7.74 2.77
CA PHE A 174 13.59 -7.62 2.43
C PHE A 174 13.12 -8.56 1.31
N ASP A 175 13.96 -8.93 0.34
CA ASP A 175 13.47 -9.58 -0.88
C ASP A 175 12.83 -10.94 -0.63
N SER A 176 13.34 -11.73 0.29
CA SER A 176 12.75 -13.04 0.62
C SER A 176 11.34 -12.89 1.19
N PHE A 177 11.17 -11.97 2.13
CA PHE A 177 9.88 -11.67 2.75
C PHE A 177 8.87 -11.09 1.75
N LEU A 178 9.27 -10.05 1.00
CA LEU A 178 8.41 -9.42 0.01
C LEU A 178 8.02 -10.36 -1.13
N ARG A 179 8.94 -11.23 -1.57
CA ARG A 179 8.64 -12.28 -2.57
C ARG A 179 7.59 -13.27 -2.06
N THR A 180 7.71 -13.68 -0.82
CA THR A 180 6.71 -14.53 -0.18
C THR A 180 5.36 -13.81 -0.11
N GLY A 181 5.33 -12.56 0.34
CA GLY A 181 4.13 -11.72 0.36
C GLY A 181 3.48 -11.57 -1.03
N ARG A 182 4.26 -11.36 -2.09
CA ARG A 182 3.75 -11.29 -3.47
C ARG A 182 3.08 -12.61 -3.90
N ARG A 183 3.64 -13.75 -3.56
CA ARG A 183 3.01 -15.06 -3.84
C ARG A 183 1.68 -15.21 -3.10
N PHE A 184 1.64 -14.81 -1.84
CA PHE A 184 0.40 -14.82 -1.05
C PHE A 184 -0.66 -13.85 -1.56
N SER A 185 -0.27 -12.72 -2.15
CA SER A 185 -1.23 -11.76 -2.69
C SER A 185 -2.09 -12.34 -3.82
N PHE A 186 -1.59 -13.31 -4.59
CA PHE A 186 -2.40 -14.07 -5.55
C PHE A 186 -3.46 -14.93 -4.87
N LEU A 187 -3.16 -15.52 -3.71
CA LEU A 187 -4.12 -16.30 -2.94
C LEU A 187 -5.21 -15.41 -2.32
N ILE A 188 -4.81 -14.26 -1.77
CA ILE A 188 -5.72 -13.27 -1.18
C ILE A 188 -6.69 -12.71 -2.24
N GLY A 189 -6.21 -12.49 -3.48
CA GLY A 189 -7.03 -12.03 -4.60
C GLY A 189 -8.15 -13.00 -5.00
N HIS A 190 -8.15 -14.25 -4.47
CA HIS A 190 -9.12 -15.29 -4.79
C HIS A 190 -9.93 -15.67 -3.54
N GLN A 191 -11.03 -14.94 -3.28
CA GLN A 191 -11.89 -15.13 -2.10
C GLN A 191 -12.31 -16.58 -1.85
N ALA A 192 -12.54 -17.39 -2.91
CA ALA A 192 -12.89 -18.81 -2.76
C ALA A 192 -11.76 -19.61 -2.10
N ILE A 193 -10.51 -19.30 -2.40
CA ILE A 193 -9.33 -19.96 -1.80
C ILE A 193 -9.20 -19.57 -0.34
N LEU A 194 -9.33 -18.28 -0.02
CA LEU A 194 -9.29 -17.78 1.36
C LEU A 194 -10.39 -18.42 2.21
N ARG A 195 -11.64 -18.42 1.72
CA ARG A 195 -12.78 -18.97 2.46
C ARG A 195 -12.64 -20.48 2.73
N ASN A 196 -12.12 -21.22 1.75
CA ASN A 196 -11.92 -22.66 1.90
C ASN A 196 -10.69 -22.97 2.77
N GLY A 197 -9.60 -22.19 2.64
CA GLY A 197 -8.42 -22.33 3.49
C GLY A 197 -8.71 -22.04 4.97
N LEU A 198 -9.49 -21.00 5.27
CA LEU A 198 -9.92 -20.67 6.63
C LEU A 198 -10.84 -21.74 7.23
N ARG A 199 -11.68 -22.41 6.43
CA ARG A 199 -12.54 -23.51 6.88
C ARG A 199 -11.77 -24.79 7.21
N LEU A 200 -10.58 -24.98 6.65
CA LEU A 200 -9.71 -26.13 6.92
C LEU A 200 -8.76 -25.88 8.11
N ALA A 201 -8.62 -24.63 8.53
CA ALA A 201 -7.75 -24.21 9.65
C ALA A 201 -8.51 -24.09 11.00
N VAL A 202 -9.81 -24.31 11.01
CA VAL A 202 -10.71 -24.35 12.17
C VAL A 202 -11.27 -25.78 12.31
#